data_99e9b21ed736eeb15b1f5c1b453c5cd7
#
_entry.id   99e9b21ed736eeb15b1f5c1b453c5cd7
#
_cell.length_a   1.000
_cell.length_b   1.000
_cell.length_c   1.000
_cell.angle_alpha   90.00
_cell.angle_beta   90.00
_cell.angle_gamma   90.00
#
_symmetry.space_group_name_H-M   'P 1'
#
loop_
_entity.id
_entity.type
_entity.pdbx_description
1 polymer ?
#
loop_
_entity_poly.entity_id
_entity_poly.type
_entity_poly.pdbx_seq_one_letter_code
_entity_poly.pdbx_strand_id
1 'polypeptide(L)'
;NQYNLESWFNRHESGYEEACNHLRTLPEGRLKTGETDTVKVPEALWRILRLKFLGILRNPHNHKNLFAHRLHEAVRARLPEVGFEFVRLISKRDPSRIEAIMQNYRFSFLGYVDWLAGLYGMLSEGVAQPSLFERLFCTIFAEPDAVKIELFRYAENEGLCLFGDSSFCLQASPKLISVGVNISHDMFAVVHLQTDRWLAFKNTFHHDAPKLEGRVRIIDGDQTQRLMFNRLTISQAHEAVFGRSPNIDDYL
;
A
#
# COMPACT_ATOMS: atom_id res chain seq x y z
N ASN A 1 -3.67 -20.99 -13.50
CA ASN A 1 -2.68 -20.13 -14.16
C ASN A 1 -1.98 -19.31 -13.06
N GLN A 2 -0.94 -19.89 -12.42
CA GLN A 2 -0.26 -19.31 -11.25
C GLN A 2 0.51 -18.01 -11.57
N TYR A 3 0.54 -17.60 -12.84
CA TYR A 3 1.21 -16.39 -13.32
C TYR A 3 0.25 -15.27 -13.74
N ASN A 4 -1.05 -15.39 -13.45
CA ASN A 4 -1.99 -14.33 -13.71
C ASN A 4 -2.02 -13.34 -12.53
N LEU A 5 -1.34 -12.20 -12.68
CA LEU A 5 -1.32 -11.14 -11.67
C LEU A 5 -2.74 -10.67 -11.29
N GLU A 6 -3.70 -10.66 -12.22
CA GLU A 6 -5.09 -10.31 -11.92
C GLU A 6 -5.74 -11.31 -10.95
N SER A 7 -5.50 -12.62 -11.10
CA SER A 7 -6.01 -13.61 -10.15
C SER A 7 -5.38 -13.46 -8.76
N TRP A 8 -4.17 -12.95 -8.71
CA TRP A 8 -3.48 -12.67 -7.47
C TRP A 8 -4.08 -11.42 -6.79
N PHE A 9 -4.33 -10.34 -7.53
CA PHE A 9 -5.01 -9.16 -7.01
C PHE A 9 -6.43 -9.49 -6.54
N ASN A 10 -7.23 -10.19 -7.34
CA ASN A 10 -8.61 -10.57 -6.99
C ASN A 10 -8.69 -11.37 -5.67
N ARG A 11 -7.69 -12.19 -5.37
CA ARG A 11 -7.60 -12.92 -4.11
C ARG A 11 -7.48 -12.00 -2.89
N HIS A 12 -6.82 -10.87 -3.06
CA HIS A 12 -6.63 -9.89 -2.00
C HIS A 12 -7.75 -8.86 -1.92
N GLU A 13 -8.41 -8.59 -3.04
CA GLU A 13 -9.55 -7.66 -3.11
C GLU A 13 -10.85 -8.26 -2.54
N SER A 14 -10.98 -9.59 -2.57
CA SER A 14 -12.15 -10.26 -1.99
C SER A 14 -12.28 -9.99 -0.49
N GLY A 15 -13.49 -9.62 -0.01
CA GLY A 15 -13.78 -9.32 1.40
C GLY A 15 -13.29 -7.96 1.89
N TYR A 16 -13.01 -7.01 0.97
CA TYR A 16 -12.64 -5.64 1.33
C TYR A 16 -13.73 -4.92 2.11
N GLU A 17 -14.97 -5.03 1.65
CA GLU A 17 -16.13 -4.43 2.30
C GLU A 17 -16.37 -5.00 3.70
N GLU A 18 -16.26 -6.32 3.87
CA GLU A 18 -16.34 -6.99 5.16
C GLU A 18 -15.25 -6.47 6.13
N ALA A 19 -14.03 -6.32 5.63
CA ALA A 19 -12.94 -5.77 6.44
C ALA A 19 -13.22 -4.30 6.82
N CYS A 20 -13.73 -3.46 5.93
CA CYS A 20 -14.14 -2.10 6.24
C CYS A 20 -15.25 -2.06 7.32
N ASN A 21 -16.26 -2.92 7.20
CA ASN A 21 -17.34 -3.01 8.18
C ASN A 21 -16.81 -3.43 9.55
N HIS A 22 -15.90 -4.39 9.59
CA HIS A 22 -15.25 -4.77 10.86
C HIS A 22 -14.46 -3.61 11.47
N LEU A 23 -13.72 -2.84 10.68
CA LEU A 23 -12.98 -1.68 11.20
C LEU A 23 -13.89 -0.61 11.82
N ARG A 24 -15.12 -0.46 11.32
CA ARG A 24 -16.12 0.46 11.90
C ARG A 24 -16.57 0.03 13.28
N THR A 25 -16.49 -1.24 13.63
CA THR A 25 -16.91 -1.78 14.93
C THR A 25 -15.81 -1.78 16.00
N LEU A 26 -14.57 -1.48 15.65
CA LEU A 26 -13.48 -1.45 16.63
C LEU A 26 -13.71 -0.32 17.67
N PRO A 27 -13.36 -0.54 18.95
CA PRO A 27 -13.49 0.49 19.96
C PRO A 27 -12.55 1.67 19.69
N GLU A 28 -12.99 2.89 19.99
CA GLU A 28 -12.15 4.07 19.97
C GLU A 28 -11.03 3.98 21.01
N GLY A 29 -9.90 4.62 20.72
CA GLY A 29 -8.75 4.71 21.60
C GLY A 29 -7.60 3.80 21.19
N ARG A 30 -6.68 3.57 22.12
CA ARG A 30 -5.55 2.66 21.90
C ARG A 30 -5.99 1.22 22.12
N LEU A 31 -5.72 0.38 21.15
CA LEU A 31 -5.89 -1.05 21.35
C LEU A 31 -4.76 -1.53 22.28
N LYS A 32 -5.11 -2.29 23.32
CA LYS A 32 -4.18 -2.78 24.34
C LYS A 32 -4.39 -4.27 24.60
N THR A 33 -3.28 -4.94 24.92
CA THR A 33 -3.31 -6.31 25.45
C THR A 33 -2.66 -6.29 26.83
N GLY A 34 -3.47 -6.30 27.89
CA GLY A 34 -2.97 -6.12 29.24
C GLY A 34 -2.39 -4.71 29.46
N GLU A 35 -1.15 -4.62 29.92
CA GLU A 35 -0.44 -3.35 30.16
C GLU A 35 0.29 -2.81 28.93
N THR A 36 0.40 -3.60 27.84
CA THR A 36 1.16 -3.22 26.64
C THR A 36 0.31 -2.45 25.64
N ASP A 37 0.88 -1.38 25.09
CA ASP A 37 0.27 -0.61 23.97
C ASP A 37 0.51 -1.30 22.60
N THR A 38 1.29 -2.38 22.58
CA THR A 38 1.55 -3.17 21.38
C THR A 38 0.57 -4.32 21.32
N VAL A 39 -0.13 -4.44 20.21
CA VAL A 39 -1.16 -5.45 19.99
C VAL A 39 -0.93 -6.14 18.64
N LYS A 40 -1.47 -7.32 18.49
CA LYS A 40 -1.62 -7.91 17.17
C LYS A 40 -2.51 -6.98 16.34
N VAL A 41 -2.00 -6.57 15.17
CA VAL A 41 -2.77 -5.72 14.26
C VAL A 41 -4.04 -6.47 13.86
N PRO A 42 -5.24 -5.84 14.00
CA PRO A 42 -6.49 -6.49 13.59
C PRO A 42 -6.41 -7.00 12.15
N GLU A 43 -6.86 -8.24 11.92
CA GLU A 43 -6.76 -8.90 10.62
C GLU A 43 -7.39 -8.07 9.49
N ALA A 44 -8.52 -7.42 9.76
CA ALA A 44 -9.18 -6.54 8.80
C ALA A 44 -8.30 -5.34 8.42
N LEU A 45 -7.64 -4.71 9.39
CA LEU A 45 -6.74 -3.57 9.14
C LEU A 45 -5.50 -4.02 8.37
N TRP A 46 -4.91 -5.14 8.77
CA TRP A 46 -3.79 -5.76 8.07
C TRP A 46 -4.10 -6.04 6.60
N ARG A 47 -5.24 -6.67 6.35
CA ARG A 47 -5.71 -7.00 5.01
C ARG A 47 -5.88 -5.76 4.13
N ILE A 48 -6.49 -4.70 4.68
CA ILE A 48 -6.69 -3.44 3.97
C ILE A 48 -5.35 -2.76 3.67
N LEU A 49 -4.46 -2.64 4.66
CA LEU A 49 -3.14 -2.04 4.46
C LEU A 49 -2.36 -2.79 3.37
N ARG A 50 -2.34 -4.12 3.43
CA ARG A 50 -1.70 -4.96 2.42
C ARG A 50 -2.25 -4.67 1.02
N LEU A 51 -3.56 -4.58 0.87
CA LEU A 51 -4.19 -4.26 -0.40
C LEU A 51 -3.83 -2.85 -0.90
N LYS A 52 -3.82 -1.87 0.00
CA LYS A 52 -3.44 -0.48 -0.35
C LYS A 52 -1.98 -0.37 -0.77
N PHE A 53 -1.07 -1.03 -0.06
CA PHE A 53 0.35 -1.08 -0.46
C PHE A 53 0.55 -1.78 -1.81
N LEU A 54 -0.26 -2.79 -2.12
CA LEU A 54 -0.29 -3.40 -3.44
C LEU A 54 -0.78 -2.43 -4.51
N GLY A 55 -1.81 -1.66 -4.22
CA GLY A 55 -2.30 -0.60 -5.09
C GLY A 55 -1.21 0.44 -5.41
N ILE A 56 -0.39 0.80 -4.42
CA ILE A 56 0.77 1.69 -4.60
C ILE A 56 1.76 1.08 -5.61
N LEU A 57 2.10 -0.21 -5.47
CA LEU A 57 3.00 -0.91 -6.39
C LEU A 57 2.41 -1.05 -7.79
N ARG A 58 1.10 -1.32 -7.88
CA ARG A 58 0.39 -1.49 -9.16
C ARG A 58 0.27 -0.19 -9.94
N ASN A 59 0.33 0.96 -9.29
CA ASN A 59 0.19 2.26 -9.94
C ASN A 59 1.45 2.60 -10.76
N PRO A 60 1.33 2.74 -12.10
CA PRO A 60 2.48 3.03 -12.96
C PRO A 60 3.17 4.36 -12.64
N HIS A 61 2.43 5.37 -12.16
CA HIS A 61 3.00 6.66 -11.78
C HIS A 61 4.00 6.56 -10.63
N ASN A 62 3.81 5.57 -9.75
CA ASN A 62 4.70 5.35 -8.60
C ASN A 62 5.98 4.59 -8.95
N HIS A 63 6.06 3.99 -10.14
CA HIS A 63 7.17 3.10 -10.54
C HIS A 63 8.54 3.74 -10.35
N LYS A 64 8.74 4.96 -10.87
CA LYS A 64 10.03 5.65 -10.80
C LYS A 64 10.51 5.91 -9.37
N ASN A 65 9.58 6.13 -8.45
CA ASN A 65 9.88 6.45 -7.05
C ASN A 65 10.07 5.20 -6.21
N LEU A 66 9.26 4.16 -6.45
CA LEU A 66 9.27 2.92 -5.67
C LEU A 66 10.44 2.00 -6.04
N PHE A 67 10.78 1.92 -7.32
CA PHE A 67 11.85 1.06 -7.81
C PHE A 67 13.20 1.79 -7.96
N ALA A 68 13.32 3.03 -7.47
CA ALA A 68 14.58 3.72 -7.43
C ALA A 68 15.59 3.00 -6.50
N HIS A 69 16.77 2.68 -7.04
CA HIS A 69 17.91 2.10 -6.34
C HIS A 69 17.76 0.63 -5.86
N ARG A 70 17.62 0.41 -4.54
CA ARG A 70 17.83 -0.92 -3.94
C ARG A 70 16.69 -1.91 -4.12
N LEU A 71 15.45 -1.43 -4.16
CA LEU A 71 14.31 -2.29 -4.46
C LEU A 71 14.44 -2.85 -5.88
N HIS A 72 14.92 -2.01 -6.80
CA HIS A 72 15.21 -2.42 -8.18
C HIS A 72 16.30 -3.50 -8.24
N GLU A 73 17.36 -3.42 -7.44
CA GLU A 73 18.39 -4.46 -7.36
C GLU A 73 17.83 -5.79 -6.82
N ALA A 74 17.04 -5.74 -5.76
CA ALA A 74 16.39 -6.93 -5.20
C ALA A 74 15.43 -7.59 -6.20
N VAL A 75 14.68 -6.80 -6.97
CA VAL A 75 13.80 -7.29 -8.03
C VAL A 75 14.60 -7.88 -9.18
N ARG A 76 15.68 -7.20 -9.62
CA ARG A 76 16.55 -7.69 -10.69
C ARG A 76 17.23 -9.01 -10.33
N ALA A 77 17.64 -9.18 -9.08
CA ALA A 77 18.24 -10.43 -8.62
C ALA A 77 17.29 -11.63 -8.75
N ARG A 78 15.96 -11.40 -8.72
CA ARG A 78 14.95 -12.45 -8.88
C ARG A 78 14.51 -12.67 -10.34
N LEU A 79 14.75 -11.72 -11.23
CA LEU A 79 14.32 -11.85 -12.63
C LEU A 79 14.87 -13.08 -13.35
N PRO A 80 16.11 -13.59 -13.10
CA PRO A 80 16.56 -14.83 -13.70
C PRO A 80 15.68 -16.04 -13.39
N GLU A 81 15.09 -16.09 -12.17
CA GLU A 81 14.21 -17.19 -11.74
C GLU A 81 12.86 -17.17 -12.45
N VAL A 82 12.39 -16.00 -12.84
CA VAL A 82 11.05 -15.79 -13.42
C VAL A 82 11.11 -15.27 -14.87
N GLY A 83 12.30 -15.03 -15.39
CA GLY A 83 12.53 -14.31 -16.66
C GLY A 83 11.89 -14.96 -17.86
N PHE A 84 11.95 -16.30 -17.98
CA PHE A 84 11.34 -17.01 -19.10
C PHE A 84 9.82 -16.86 -19.14
N GLU A 85 9.16 -17.01 -17.98
CA GLU A 85 7.71 -16.83 -17.88
C GLU A 85 7.29 -15.38 -18.11
N PHE A 86 8.10 -14.43 -17.66
CA PHE A 86 7.88 -13.01 -17.90
C PHE A 86 7.93 -12.66 -19.39
N VAL A 87 8.95 -13.14 -20.12
CA VAL A 87 9.05 -12.96 -21.59
C VAL A 87 7.87 -13.59 -22.29
N ARG A 88 7.47 -14.80 -21.90
CA ARG A 88 6.29 -15.49 -22.44
C ARG A 88 5.00 -14.71 -22.20
N LEU A 89 4.85 -14.07 -21.06
CA LEU A 89 3.67 -13.24 -20.74
C LEU A 89 3.62 -11.99 -21.60
N ILE A 90 4.76 -11.29 -21.77
CA ILE A 90 4.83 -10.09 -22.60
C ILE A 90 4.54 -10.43 -24.07
N SER A 91 5.11 -11.52 -24.58
CA SER A 91 4.94 -11.92 -25.99
C SER A 91 3.49 -12.31 -26.35
N LYS A 92 2.66 -12.64 -25.35
CA LYS A 92 1.24 -13.00 -25.52
C LYS A 92 0.27 -11.83 -25.34
N ARG A 93 0.76 -10.64 -24.99
CA ARG A 93 -0.10 -9.48 -24.76
C ARG A 93 -0.54 -8.85 -26.07
N ASP A 94 -1.76 -8.36 -26.06
CA ASP A 94 -2.33 -7.56 -27.15
C ASP A 94 -1.55 -6.24 -27.30
N PRO A 95 -0.92 -5.99 -28.46
CA PRO A 95 -0.16 -4.77 -28.70
C PRO A 95 -0.98 -3.50 -28.50
N SER A 96 -2.28 -3.50 -28.85
CA SER A 96 -3.16 -2.33 -28.72
C SER A 96 -3.35 -1.94 -27.25
N ARG A 97 -3.42 -2.92 -26.34
CA ARG A 97 -3.50 -2.66 -24.89
C ARG A 97 -2.19 -2.12 -24.32
N ILE A 98 -1.06 -2.61 -24.82
CA ILE A 98 0.26 -2.09 -24.44
C ILE A 98 0.36 -0.63 -24.84
N GLU A 99 -0.02 -0.31 -26.07
CA GLU A 99 0.01 1.05 -26.62
C GLU A 99 -0.90 1.99 -25.82
N ALA A 100 -2.11 1.58 -25.49
CA ALA A 100 -3.04 2.35 -24.66
C ALA A 100 -2.46 2.66 -23.26
N ILE A 101 -1.81 1.68 -22.60
CA ILE A 101 -1.16 1.90 -21.31
C ILE A 101 0.02 2.87 -21.46
N MET A 102 0.84 2.70 -22.49
CA MET A 102 1.99 3.57 -22.74
C MET A 102 1.56 5.02 -22.97
N GLN A 103 0.48 5.24 -23.71
CA GLN A 103 -0.09 6.56 -23.97
C GLN A 103 -0.66 7.17 -22.69
N ASN A 104 -1.51 6.43 -21.97
CA ASN A 104 -2.17 6.92 -20.74
C ASN A 104 -1.17 7.31 -19.64
N TYR A 105 -0.09 6.53 -19.48
CA TYR A 105 0.90 6.78 -18.43
C TYR A 105 2.20 7.41 -18.93
N ARG A 106 2.24 7.82 -20.20
CA ARG A 106 3.41 8.44 -20.84
C ARG A 106 4.69 7.60 -20.68
N PHE A 107 4.55 6.28 -20.81
CA PHE A 107 5.68 5.36 -20.80
C PHE A 107 6.32 5.23 -22.17
N SER A 108 7.66 5.11 -22.19
CA SER A 108 8.33 4.44 -23.30
C SER A 108 8.07 2.92 -23.21
N PHE A 109 8.27 2.19 -24.30
CA PHE A 109 8.17 0.73 -24.27
C PHE A 109 9.08 0.11 -23.19
N LEU A 110 10.32 0.58 -23.08
CA LEU A 110 11.24 0.14 -22.03
C LEU A 110 10.72 0.43 -20.63
N GLY A 111 10.17 1.62 -20.40
CA GLY A 111 9.56 1.98 -19.10
C GLY A 111 8.37 1.08 -18.75
N TYR A 112 7.55 0.73 -19.73
CA TYR A 112 6.46 -0.22 -19.54
C TYR A 112 6.97 -1.63 -19.17
N VAL A 113 8.01 -2.12 -19.87
CA VAL A 113 8.62 -3.41 -19.58
C VAL A 113 9.26 -3.43 -18.19
N ASP A 114 9.98 -2.38 -17.81
CA ASP A 114 10.60 -2.24 -16.49
C ASP A 114 9.55 -2.22 -15.36
N TRP A 115 8.43 -1.50 -15.56
CA TRP A 115 7.34 -1.50 -14.61
C TRP A 115 6.73 -2.89 -14.42
N LEU A 116 6.43 -3.60 -15.52
CA LEU A 116 5.90 -4.96 -15.45
C LEU A 116 6.89 -5.94 -14.82
N ALA A 117 8.18 -5.83 -15.17
CA ALA A 117 9.22 -6.65 -14.57
C ALA A 117 9.32 -6.42 -13.07
N GLY A 118 9.22 -5.15 -12.65
CA GLY A 118 9.15 -4.76 -11.25
C GLY A 118 7.98 -5.42 -10.52
N LEU A 119 6.77 -5.30 -11.06
CA LEU A 119 5.59 -5.95 -10.50
C LEU A 119 5.75 -7.47 -10.42
N TYR A 120 6.23 -8.07 -11.50
CA TYR A 120 6.38 -9.51 -11.56
C TYR A 120 7.40 -10.02 -10.55
N GLY A 121 8.56 -9.35 -10.44
CA GLY A 121 9.60 -9.70 -9.47
C GLY A 121 9.16 -9.49 -8.02
N MET A 122 8.28 -8.49 -7.77
CA MET A 122 7.74 -8.23 -6.44
C MET A 122 6.69 -9.26 -6.02
N LEU A 123 5.82 -9.68 -6.95
CA LEU A 123 4.62 -10.44 -6.63
C LEU A 123 4.74 -11.95 -6.91
N SER A 124 5.71 -12.38 -7.73
CA SER A 124 5.91 -13.81 -7.99
C SER A 124 6.39 -14.55 -6.74
N GLU A 125 5.73 -15.65 -6.46
CA GLU A 125 6.13 -16.59 -5.41
C GLU A 125 7.22 -17.52 -5.95
N GLY A 126 8.30 -17.73 -5.19
CA GLY A 126 9.28 -18.79 -5.49
C GLY A 126 8.76 -20.16 -5.08
N VAL A 127 9.41 -21.24 -5.53
CA VAL A 127 8.99 -22.63 -5.29
C VAL A 127 8.83 -22.99 -3.80
N ALA A 128 9.47 -22.23 -2.91
CA ALA A 128 9.40 -22.44 -1.46
C ALA A 128 9.45 -21.13 -0.65
N GLN A 129 9.25 -19.98 -1.28
CA GLN A 129 9.39 -18.68 -0.62
C GLN A 129 8.22 -17.77 -0.94
N PRO A 130 7.74 -16.98 0.04
CA PRO A 130 6.75 -15.95 -0.21
C PRO A 130 7.29 -14.89 -1.18
N SER A 131 6.40 -14.17 -1.83
CA SER A 131 6.77 -13.08 -2.74
C SER A 131 7.65 -12.04 -2.05
N LEU A 132 8.44 -11.29 -2.82
CA LEU A 132 9.26 -10.20 -2.26
C LEU A 132 8.38 -9.16 -1.57
N PHE A 133 7.19 -8.89 -2.11
CA PHE A 133 6.20 -8.01 -1.49
C PHE A 133 5.82 -8.50 -0.09
N GLU A 134 5.46 -9.78 0.06
CA GLU A 134 5.10 -10.34 1.36
C GLU A 134 6.25 -10.23 2.36
N ARG A 135 7.45 -10.55 1.93
CA ARG A 135 8.65 -10.46 2.77
C ARG A 135 8.92 -9.03 3.22
N LEU A 136 8.81 -8.04 2.33
CA LEU A 136 8.96 -6.63 2.66
C LEU A 136 7.87 -6.18 3.63
N PHE A 137 6.63 -6.52 3.32
CA PHE A 137 5.49 -6.15 4.16
C PHE A 137 5.60 -6.77 5.56
N CYS A 138 5.99 -8.03 5.63
CA CYS A 138 6.26 -8.72 6.88
C CYS A 138 7.42 -8.09 7.66
N THR A 139 8.48 -7.68 6.97
CA THR A 139 9.64 -7.04 7.62
C THR A 139 9.28 -5.68 8.21
N ILE A 140 8.42 -4.89 7.55
CA ILE A 140 7.90 -3.61 8.09
C ILE A 140 7.28 -3.81 9.47
N PHE A 141 6.56 -4.91 9.66
CA PHE A 141 5.82 -5.23 10.89
C PHE A 141 6.54 -6.26 11.78
N ALA A 142 7.81 -6.56 11.50
CA ALA A 142 8.58 -7.50 12.33
C ALA A 142 8.92 -6.94 13.71
N GLU A 143 9.01 -5.60 13.83
CA GLU A 143 9.34 -4.92 15.06
C GLU A 143 8.12 -4.10 15.56
N PRO A 144 7.42 -4.56 16.59
CA PRO A 144 6.17 -3.96 17.06
C PRO A 144 6.29 -2.47 17.42
N ASP A 145 7.42 -2.07 18.00
CA ASP A 145 7.68 -0.69 18.42
C ASP A 145 8.04 0.26 17.27
N ALA A 146 8.40 -0.28 16.11
CA ALA A 146 8.80 0.51 14.95
C ALA A 146 7.61 1.03 14.15
N VAL A 147 6.44 0.45 14.33
CA VAL A 147 5.22 0.77 13.57
C VAL A 147 4.12 1.26 14.50
N LYS A 148 3.59 2.43 14.17
CA LYS A 148 2.36 2.96 14.77
C LYS A 148 1.33 3.13 13.67
N ILE A 149 0.12 2.63 13.92
CA ILE A 149 -1.01 2.76 12.99
C ILE A 149 -2.09 3.58 13.67
N GLU A 150 -2.53 4.63 13.01
CA GLU A 150 -3.69 5.43 13.40
C GLU A 150 -4.79 5.24 12.36
N LEU A 151 -5.94 4.72 12.79
CA LEU A 151 -7.14 4.60 11.98
C LEU A 151 -8.11 5.72 12.36
N PHE A 152 -8.41 6.59 11.41
CA PHE A 152 -9.34 7.69 11.55
C PHE A 152 -10.68 7.31 10.91
N ARG A 153 -11.78 7.54 11.67
CA ARG A 153 -13.15 7.26 11.24
C ARG A 153 -14.02 8.48 11.45
N TYR A 154 -15.00 8.65 10.58
CA TYR A 154 -15.91 9.78 10.59
C TYR A 154 -17.35 9.28 10.44
N ALA A 155 -18.28 9.88 11.19
CA ALA A 155 -19.69 9.70 10.96
C ALA A 155 -20.10 10.40 9.64
N GLU A 156 -21.21 9.99 9.05
CA GLU A 156 -21.66 10.47 7.73
C GLU A 156 -21.82 12.00 7.67
N ASN A 157 -22.13 12.64 8.80
CA ASN A 157 -22.27 14.09 8.94
C ASN A 157 -20.98 14.82 9.32
N GLU A 158 -19.88 14.11 9.56
CA GLU A 158 -18.61 14.70 10.01
C GLU A 158 -17.65 15.04 8.84
N GLY A 159 -18.03 14.68 7.64
CA GLY A 159 -17.28 14.98 6.42
C GLY A 159 -16.68 13.73 5.78
N LEU A 160 -16.09 13.93 4.62
CA LEU A 160 -15.68 12.87 3.71
C LEU A 160 -14.16 12.86 3.51
N CYS A 161 -13.61 11.69 3.21
CA CYS A 161 -12.21 11.50 2.84
C CYS A 161 -12.07 11.38 1.32
N LEU A 162 -11.01 11.98 0.77
CA LEU A 162 -10.67 11.92 -0.64
C LEU A 162 -9.82 10.68 -0.96
N PHE A 163 -9.97 10.21 -2.19
CA PHE A 163 -9.10 9.24 -2.83
C PHE A 163 -8.22 9.95 -3.86
N GLY A 164 -6.92 9.84 -3.76
CA GLY A 164 -6.01 10.26 -4.82
C GLY A 164 -5.67 9.10 -5.76
N ASP A 165 -5.42 9.41 -7.00
CA ASP A 165 -4.93 8.44 -7.99
C ASP A 165 -3.52 7.91 -7.65
N SER A 166 -2.77 8.61 -6.79
CA SER A 166 -1.53 8.12 -6.18
C SER A 166 -1.74 6.91 -5.27
N SER A 167 -2.98 6.67 -4.79
CA SER A 167 -3.37 5.63 -3.82
C SER A 167 -2.84 5.83 -2.40
N PHE A 168 -2.01 6.83 -2.15
CA PHE A 168 -1.46 7.17 -0.84
C PHE A 168 -1.06 8.65 -0.78
N CYS A 169 -0.86 9.14 0.43
CA CYS A 169 -0.13 10.38 0.68
C CYS A 169 1.06 10.11 1.60
N LEU A 170 2.14 10.86 1.40
CA LEU A 170 3.41 10.67 2.10
C LEU A 170 3.82 11.96 2.81
N GLN A 171 4.19 11.82 4.08
CA GLN A 171 4.87 12.86 4.82
C GLN A 171 6.16 12.26 5.41
N ALA A 172 7.30 12.85 5.09
CA ALA A 172 8.59 12.37 5.55
C ALA A 172 9.31 13.44 6.39
N SER A 173 9.91 12.99 7.47
CA SER A 173 10.84 13.76 8.29
C SER A 173 12.13 12.94 8.49
N PRO A 174 13.21 13.52 9.03
CA PRO A 174 14.46 12.78 9.27
C PRO A 174 14.31 11.53 10.15
N LYS A 175 13.28 11.48 11.00
CA LYS A 175 13.08 10.38 11.96
C LYS A 175 11.83 9.55 11.70
N LEU A 176 10.90 10.01 10.86
CA LEU A 176 9.59 9.41 10.71
C LEU A 176 9.09 9.53 9.27
N ILE A 177 8.63 8.44 8.72
CA ILE A 177 7.86 8.39 7.48
C ILE A 177 6.42 8.06 7.84
N SER A 178 5.48 8.90 7.39
CA SER A 178 4.04 8.68 7.58
C SER A 178 3.40 8.44 6.22
N VAL A 179 2.78 7.28 6.07
CA VAL A 179 2.06 6.89 4.86
C VAL A 179 0.57 6.89 5.16
N GLY A 180 -0.14 7.85 4.59
CA GLY A 180 -1.59 7.93 4.66
C GLY A 180 -2.22 7.14 3.53
N VAL A 181 -3.18 6.26 3.84
CA VAL A 181 -3.93 5.48 2.86
C VAL A 181 -5.42 5.64 3.10
N ASN A 182 -6.13 6.04 2.07
CA ASN A 182 -7.59 6.10 2.15
C ASN A 182 -8.15 4.67 2.18
N ILE A 183 -9.12 4.42 3.06
CA ILE A 183 -9.80 3.13 3.20
C ILE A 183 -11.19 3.20 2.55
N SER A 184 -12.00 4.16 2.96
CA SER A 184 -13.32 4.42 2.43
C SER A 184 -13.61 5.93 2.46
N HIS A 185 -14.79 6.34 2.02
CA HIS A 185 -15.18 7.74 2.07
C HIS A 185 -15.26 8.31 3.49
N ASP A 186 -15.34 7.45 4.50
CA ASP A 186 -15.48 7.77 5.93
C ASP A 186 -14.28 7.31 6.77
N MET A 187 -13.24 6.76 6.14
CA MET A 187 -12.07 6.23 6.86
C MET A 187 -10.77 6.38 6.09
N PHE A 188 -9.70 6.70 6.80
CA PHE A 188 -8.32 6.54 6.34
C PHE A 188 -7.42 6.03 7.46
N ALA A 189 -6.29 5.46 7.09
CA ALA A 189 -5.26 5.08 8.05
C ALA A 189 -3.95 5.80 7.77
N VAL A 190 -3.19 6.07 8.82
CA VAL A 190 -1.81 6.56 8.73
C VAL A 190 -0.89 5.55 9.38
N VAL A 191 0.08 5.06 8.61
CA VAL A 191 1.13 4.17 9.08
C VAL A 191 2.39 4.99 9.30
N HIS A 192 2.85 5.07 10.53
CA HIS A 192 4.06 5.77 10.91
C HIS A 192 5.21 4.77 11.05
N LEU A 193 6.30 5.01 10.32
CA LEU A 193 7.49 4.17 10.27
C LEU A 193 8.70 4.98 10.74
N GLN A 194 9.47 4.44 11.68
CA GLN A 194 10.72 5.07 12.10
C GLN A 194 11.78 4.95 11.00
N THR A 195 12.38 6.09 10.60
CA THR A 195 13.27 6.14 9.42
C THR A 195 14.55 5.36 9.60
N ASP A 196 15.14 5.37 10.79
CA ASP A 196 16.35 4.61 11.12
C ASP A 196 16.13 3.10 11.00
N ARG A 197 14.96 2.63 11.38
CA ARG A 197 14.56 1.25 11.25
C ARG A 197 14.17 0.89 9.83
N TRP A 198 13.48 1.80 9.13
CA TRP A 198 13.23 1.65 7.69
C TRP A 198 14.53 1.53 6.88
N LEU A 199 15.57 2.28 7.25
CA LEU A 199 16.89 2.19 6.62
C LEU A 199 17.66 0.92 7.01
N ALA A 200 17.37 0.32 8.17
CA ALA A 200 17.91 -0.99 8.58
C ALA A 200 17.40 -2.16 7.72
N PHE A 201 16.36 -1.95 6.91
CA PHE A 201 15.99 -2.87 5.81
C PHE A 201 17.15 -3.25 4.89
N LYS A 202 18.26 -2.64 5.08
CA LYS A 202 19.42 -2.80 4.23
C LYS A 202 19.96 -4.23 4.17
N ASN A 203 19.75 -5.07 5.19
CA ASN A 203 20.52 -6.30 5.32
C ASN A 203 19.77 -7.58 5.75
N THR A 204 18.49 -7.54 6.13
CA THR A 204 17.81 -8.73 6.62
C THR A 204 16.34 -8.78 6.23
N PHE A 205 16.02 -9.61 5.24
CA PHE A 205 14.63 -10.04 5.05
C PHE A 205 14.34 -11.13 6.08
N HIS A 206 13.42 -10.87 7.00
CA HIS A 206 12.95 -11.91 7.91
C HIS A 206 12.22 -13.00 7.13
N HIS A 207 12.61 -14.25 7.34
CA HIS A 207 12.01 -15.40 6.70
C HIS A 207 10.83 -15.97 7.50
N ASP A 208 10.74 -15.63 8.78
CA ASP A 208 9.69 -16.13 9.68
C ASP A 208 8.39 -15.36 9.45
N ALA A 209 7.27 -16.06 9.66
CA ALA A 209 5.96 -15.43 9.62
C ALA A 209 5.90 -14.27 10.63
N PRO A 210 5.55 -13.05 10.21
CA PRO A 210 5.60 -11.90 11.09
C PRO A 210 4.57 -12.04 12.20
N LYS A 211 4.91 -11.58 13.38
CA LYS A 211 3.95 -11.50 14.48
C LYS A 211 2.82 -10.52 14.19
N LEU A 212 2.99 -9.64 13.18
CA LEU A 212 2.01 -8.61 12.81
C LEU A 212 1.54 -7.80 14.01
N GLU A 213 2.48 -7.39 14.84
CA GLU A 213 2.23 -6.60 16.02
C GLU A 213 2.60 -5.13 15.77
N GLY A 214 1.92 -4.22 16.44
CA GLY A 214 2.17 -2.80 16.33
C GLY A 214 1.33 -2.01 17.33
N ARG A 215 1.59 -0.70 17.40
CA ARG A 215 0.76 0.22 18.17
C ARG A 215 -0.40 0.68 17.32
N VAL A 216 -1.62 0.30 17.68
CA VAL A 216 -2.83 0.66 16.92
C VAL A 216 -3.69 1.59 17.75
N ARG A 217 -4.10 2.72 17.16
CA ARG A 217 -5.02 3.68 17.74
C ARG A 217 -6.18 3.94 16.78
N ILE A 218 -7.39 3.89 17.31
CA ILE A 218 -8.62 4.26 16.60
C ILE A 218 -9.03 5.65 17.07
N ILE A 219 -9.32 6.54 16.14
CA ILE A 219 -9.62 7.95 16.39
C ILE A 219 -10.89 8.30 15.62
N ASP A 220 -11.90 8.74 16.34
CA ASP A 220 -13.17 9.14 15.74
C ASP A 220 -13.28 10.68 15.68
N GLY A 221 -13.80 11.19 14.56
CA GLY A 221 -14.21 12.58 14.39
C GLY A 221 -13.10 13.64 14.38
N ASP A 222 -11.81 13.29 14.24
CA ASP A 222 -10.73 14.29 14.20
C ASP A 222 -10.71 15.07 12.87
N GLN A 223 -11.44 16.20 12.86
CA GLN A 223 -11.58 17.05 11.69
C GLN A 223 -10.25 17.65 11.21
N THR A 224 -9.33 17.95 12.13
CA THR A 224 -8.01 18.51 11.77
C THR A 224 -7.22 17.51 10.95
N GLN A 225 -7.21 16.25 11.38
CA GLN A 225 -6.51 15.19 10.64
C GLN A 225 -7.19 14.88 9.31
N ARG A 226 -8.52 14.91 9.23
CA ARG A 226 -9.26 14.74 7.98
C ARG A 226 -8.88 15.80 6.96
N LEU A 227 -8.93 17.07 7.36
CA LEU A 227 -8.58 18.19 6.47
C LEU A 227 -7.12 18.11 6.02
N MET A 228 -6.20 17.77 6.92
CA MET A 228 -4.79 17.58 6.58
C MET A 228 -4.62 16.44 5.58
N PHE A 229 -5.27 15.29 5.82
CA PHE A 229 -5.22 14.14 4.92
C PHE A 229 -5.75 14.49 3.52
N ASN A 230 -6.91 15.15 3.44
CA ASN A 230 -7.50 15.56 2.17
C ASN A 230 -6.60 16.55 1.39
N ARG A 231 -6.02 17.54 2.07
CA ARG A 231 -5.07 18.48 1.46
C ARG A 231 -3.82 17.78 0.93
N LEU A 232 -3.25 16.85 1.69
CA LEU A 232 -2.12 16.05 1.24
C LEU A 232 -2.51 15.18 0.05
N THR A 233 -3.69 14.56 0.07
CA THR A 233 -4.20 13.77 -1.06
C THR A 233 -4.31 14.61 -2.33
N ILE A 234 -4.85 15.83 -2.24
CA ILE A 234 -4.95 16.75 -3.39
C ILE A 234 -3.55 17.14 -3.88
N SER A 235 -2.66 17.53 -2.96
CA SER A 235 -1.32 18.03 -3.33
C SER A 235 -0.41 16.95 -3.93
N GLN A 236 -0.67 15.68 -3.64
CA GLN A 236 0.14 14.54 -4.07
C GLN A 236 -0.54 13.64 -5.10
N ALA A 237 -1.76 13.96 -5.53
CA ALA A 237 -2.39 13.29 -6.65
C ALA A 237 -1.60 13.59 -7.94
N HIS A 238 -1.52 12.59 -8.82
CA HIS A 238 -0.83 12.75 -10.11
C HIS A 238 -1.69 13.52 -11.11
N GLU A 239 -2.96 13.14 -11.26
CA GLU A 239 -3.87 13.72 -12.24
C GLU A 239 -5.27 13.99 -11.65
N ALA A 240 -5.72 13.17 -10.69
CA ALA A 240 -7.08 13.21 -10.21
C ALA A 240 -7.24 12.85 -8.73
N VAL A 241 -8.25 13.46 -8.12
CA VAL A 241 -8.81 13.05 -6.85
C VAL A 241 -10.26 12.63 -7.04
N PHE A 242 -10.70 11.66 -6.25
CA PHE A 242 -12.02 11.08 -6.31
C PHE A 242 -12.72 11.24 -4.97
N GLY A 243 -13.98 11.57 -4.98
CA GLY A 243 -14.78 11.74 -3.80
C GLY A 243 -16.23 11.31 -4.04
N ARG A 244 -17.00 11.17 -2.97
CA ARG A 244 -18.44 10.87 -3.04
C ARG A 244 -19.27 12.10 -3.46
N SER A 245 -18.81 13.30 -3.08
CA SER A 245 -19.43 14.56 -3.53
C SER A 245 -18.67 15.14 -4.73
N PRO A 246 -19.38 15.74 -5.71
CA PRO A 246 -18.74 16.46 -6.81
C PRO A 246 -18.14 17.80 -6.38
N ASN A 247 -18.51 18.32 -5.21
CA ASN A 247 -18.02 19.59 -4.70
C ASN A 247 -16.78 19.38 -3.83
N ILE A 248 -15.65 19.96 -4.23
CA ILE A 248 -14.38 19.86 -3.50
C ILE A 248 -14.44 20.52 -2.12
N ASP A 249 -15.29 21.55 -1.94
CA ASP A 249 -15.43 22.25 -0.66
C ASP A 249 -15.98 21.36 0.45
N ASP A 250 -16.68 20.26 0.12
CA ASP A 250 -17.17 19.29 1.09
C ASP A 250 -16.02 18.50 1.76
N TYR A 251 -14.80 18.63 1.23
CA TYR A 251 -13.60 17.93 1.70
C TYR A 251 -12.58 18.85 2.37
N LEU A 252 -12.71 20.14 2.23
CA LEU A 252 -11.80 21.17 2.72
C LEU A 252 -12.42 21.99 3.84
#